data_6bc480201406584dabab40e3173b444c
#
_entry.id   6bc480201406584dabab40e3173b444c
#
_cell.length_a   1.000
_cell.length_b   1.000
_cell.length_c   1.000
_cell.angle_alpha   90.00
_cell.angle_beta   90.00
_cell.angle_gamma   90.00
#
_symmetry.space_group_name_H-M   'P 1'
#
loop_
_entity.id
_entity.type
_entity.pdbx_description
1 polymer ?
#
loop_
_entity_poly.entity_id
_entity_poly.type
_entity_poly.pdbx_seq_one_letter_code
_entity_poly.pdbx_strand_id
1 'polypeptide(L)'
;MISVPFWYGKVAGTDLVGGQDEDKPGILLKVKADICQNLTVYVEKYEEEFQPFIGEFMKAVWNLLTKIDPSQPKYDSLLARGMQMLTMISKGVAHEQLSAKDSLTQICERLVIPNMRFRDNDEINFEENPTEYIRADLEDSNLLTSRSSAAQLVQGLRRHNEANVTQIFASYVMNLLNSYASNPSEKWSDKDVAFHLISALAISGSTRMEGTTSVNEHVPIGEFFNGQVLTELKAYPNNHAVIQADSLKFICSFRSLLPANAFPSIIEAAVKMISSPVIVVASYAAACIERLLTVKEANRSPRFGAEALEPFIFSIFTAAFGRLAKADCQNNEYLMRLIMRVLDVSKGRVASASQQIMSELVAIIERIVKAPTIPAFDHYVFESVACLCSCLYDKDPAMVAQFEAMILPTMTGILQNDTASK
;
A
#
# COMPACT_ATOMS: atom_id res chain seq x y z
N MET A 1 -21.44 14.63 35.62
CA MET A 1 -21.56 15.13 34.22
C MET A 1 -20.44 16.14 33.99
N ILE A 2 -19.31 15.71 33.41
CA ILE A 2 -18.16 16.60 33.15
C ILE A 2 -18.39 17.17 31.75
N SER A 3 -18.78 18.45 31.69
CA SER A 3 -19.01 19.10 30.39
C SER A 3 -17.68 19.28 29.66
N VAL A 4 -17.52 18.57 28.55
CA VAL A 4 -16.34 18.61 27.64
C VAL A 4 -16.01 20.03 27.15
N PRO A 5 -16.93 21.01 27.02
CA PRO A 5 -16.61 22.38 26.58
C PRO A 5 -15.75 23.19 27.54
N PHE A 6 -15.77 22.89 28.84
CA PHE A 6 -15.11 23.76 29.83
C PHE A 6 -13.59 23.71 29.80
N TRP A 7 -13.00 22.63 29.27
CA TRP A 7 -11.54 22.46 29.20
C TRP A 7 -10.90 23.07 27.95
N TYR A 8 -11.68 23.40 26.92
CA TYR A 8 -11.17 23.84 25.62
C TYR A 8 -10.61 25.27 25.62
N GLY A 9 -11.14 26.13 26.47
CA GLY A 9 -10.81 27.59 26.46
C GLY A 9 -9.60 27.98 27.32
N LYS A 10 -9.18 27.12 28.26
CA LYS A 10 -8.13 27.47 29.21
C LYS A 10 -6.74 26.88 28.93
N VAL A 11 -6.61 25.98 27.97
CA VAL A 11 -5.35 25.24 27.71
C VAL A 11 -4.76 25.57 26.33
N ALA A 12 -5.46 26.35 25.51
CA ALA A 12 -4.91 26.87 24.27
C ALA A 12 -3.84 27.92 24.59
N GLY A 13 -2.58 27.55 24.53
CA GLY A 13 -1.45 28.44 24.77
C GLY A 13 -0.49 28.00 25.87
N THR A 14 -0.61 26.75 26.35
CA THR A 14 0.37 26.19 27.30
C THR A 14 1.24 25.13 26.61
N ASP A 15 2.48 24.94 27.10
CA ASP A 15 3.45 23.91 26.66
C ASP A 15 2.90 22.46 26.69
N LEU A 16 1.66 22.27 27.14
CA LEU A 16 0.93 21.00 27.13
C LEU A 16 0.46 20.57 25.74
N VAL A 17 0.42 21.48 24.76
CA VAL A 17 -0.03 21.21 23.37
C VAL A 17 1.15 20.81 22.48
N GLY A 18 2.35 21.34 22.73
CA GLY A 18 3.59 20.98 22.04
C GLY A 18 4.53 20.22 22.97
N GLY A 19 5.16 19.15 22.50
CA GLY A 19 6.34 18.58 23.16
C GLY A 19 7.57 19.45 22.94
N GLN A 20 8.73 19.09 23.52
CA GLN A 20 10.04 19.71 23.20
C GLN A 20 10.41 19.55 21.72
N ASP A 21 9.76 18.65 21.02
CA ASP A 21 9.86 18.38 19.59
C ASP A 21 8.52 18.79 18.96
N GLU A 22 8.54 19.74 18.03
CA GLU A 22 7.34 20.30 17.41
C GLU A 22 6.51 19.26 16.63
N ASP A 23 7.16 18.19 16.20
CA ASP A 23 6.51 17.10 15.44
C ASP A 23 5.91 15.99 16.31
N LYS A 24 6.23 15.97 17.60
CA LYS A 24 5.71 14.96 18.54
C LYS A 24 4.49 15.44 19.30
N PRO A 25 3.45 14.58 19.46
CA PRO A 25 2.26 14.96 20.20
C PRO A 25 2.56 15.19 21.68
N GLY A 26 2.18 16.36 22.17
CA GLY A 26 2.19 16.67 23.60
C GLY A 26 1.17 15.82 24.39
N ILE A 27 1.25 15.86 25.73
CA ILE A 27 0.40 15.05 26.64
C ILE A 27 -1.09 15.32 26.37
N LEU A 28 -1.49 16.56 26.15
CA LEU A 28 -2.89 16.92 25.90
C LEU A 28 -3.42 16.28 24.61
N LEU A 29 -2.61 16.24 23.55
CA LEU A 29 -3.01 15.62 22.27
C LEU A 29 -3.16 14.10 22.44
N LYS A 30 -2.28 13.46 23.18
CA LYS A 30 -2.39 12.03 23.53
C LYS A 30 -3.67 11.74 24.30
N VAL A 31 -3.96 12.51 25.36
CA VAL A 31 -5.20 12.36 26.13
C VAL A 31 -6.45 12.53 25.26
N LYS A 32 -6.48 13.52 24.36
CA LYS A 32 -7.60 13.71 23.43
C LYS A 32 -7.75 12.52 22.49
N ALA A 33 -6.64 11.99 21.97
CA ALA A 33 -6.64 10.81 21.12
C ALA A 33 -7.17 9.57 21.88
N ASP A 34 -6.74 9.37 23.12
CA ASP A 34 -7.22 8.26 23.96
C ASP A 34 -8.72 8.40 24.33
N ILE A 35 -9.20 9.63 24.53
CA ILE A 35 -10.64 9.88 24.70
C ILE A 35 -11.40 9.47 23.45
N CYS A 36 -10.94 9.84 22.23
CA CYS A 36 -11.57 9.41 20.99
C CYS A 36 -11.58 7.89 20.85
N GLN A 37 -10.49 7.22 21.23
CA GLN A 37 -10.42 5.76 21.24
C GLN A 37 -11.43 5.13 22.21
N ASN A 38 -11.54 5.66 23.43
CA ASN A 38 -12.51 5.19 24.41
C ASN A 38 -13.96 5.39 23.90
N LEU A 39 -14.25 6.55 23.32
CA LEU A 39 -15.57 6.81 22.72
C LEU A 39 -15.87 5.80 21.58
N THR A 40 -14.87 5.42 20.79
CA THR A 40 -15.02 4.39 19.77
C THR A 40 -15.45 3.05 20.36
N VAL A 41 -14.85 2.65 21.50
CA VAL A 41 -15.23 1.41 22.21
C VAL A 41 -16.66 1.48 22.72
N TYR A 42 -17.11 2.63 23.25
CA TYR A 42 -18.50 2.79 23.69
C TYR A 42 -19.49 2.73 22.52
N VAL A 43 -19.19 3.36 21.40
CA VAL A 43 -20.02 3.28 20.18
C VAL A 43 -20.07 1.83 19.67
N GLU A 44 -18.98 1.06 19.76
CA GLU A 44 -18.91 -0.30 19.23
C GLU A 44 -19.60 -1.34 20.14
N LYS A 45 -19.39 -1.24 21.45
CA LYS A 45 -19.76 -2.31 22.40
C LYS A 45 -20.99 -1.99 23.26
N TYR A 46 -21.34 -0.73 23.39
CA TYR A 46 -22.41 -0.24 24.26
C TYR A 46 -23.32 0.72 23.48
N GLU A 47 -23.68 0.33 22.25
CA GLU A 47 -24.35 1.18 21.29
C GLU A 47 -25.71 1.70 21.83
N GLU A 48 -26.51 0.82 22.47
CA GLU A 48 -27.84 1.18 23.00
C GLU A 48 -27.74 2.20 24.13
N GLU A 49 -26.86 1.97 25.11
CA GLU A 49 -26.66 2.85 26.27
C GLU A 49 -25.99 4.16 25.88
N PHE A 50 -25.16 4.16 24.85
CA PHE A 50 -24.43 5.34 24.39
C PHE A 50 -25.21 6.18 23.38
N GLN A 51 -26.25 5.63 22.75
CA GLN A 51 -27.05 6.28 21.73
C GLN A 51 -27.53 7.71 22.09
N PRO A 52 -28.02 8.00 23.33
CA PRO A 52 -28.46 9.35 23.70
C PRO A 52 -27.35 10.41 23.68
N PHE A 53 -26.08 9.98 23.76
CA PHE A 53 -24.91 10.86 23.86
C PHE A 53 -24.15 11.00 22.53
N ILE A 54 -24.38 10.11 21.54
CA ILE A 54 -23.64 10.06 20.28
C ILE A 54 -23.62 11.42 19.59
N GLY A 55 -24.76 12.12 19.51
CA GLY A 55 -24.86 13.40 18.81
C GLY A 55 -23.99 14.51 19.41
N GLU A 56 -23.85 14.56 20.73
CA GLU A 56 -23.01 15.55 21.41
C GLU A 56 -21.52 15.24 21.20
N PHE A 57 -21.13 13.98 21.40
CA PHE A 57 -19.73 13.56 21.20
C PHE A 57 -19.31 13.67 19.74
N MET A 58 -20.18 13.30 18.80
CA MET A 58 -19.91 13.47 17.36
C MET A 58 -19.64 14.94 17.01
N LYS A 59 -20.46 15.87 17.50
CA LYS A 59 -20.26 17.31 17.29
C LYS A 59 -18.94 17.79 17.92
N ALA A 60 -18.62 17.30 19.11
CA ALA A 60 -17.37 17.66 19.79
C ALA A 60 -16.14 17.17 19.02
N VAL A 61 -16.16 15.92 18.57
CA VAL A 61 -15.08 15.32 17.75
C VAL A 61 -14.99 16.01 16.39
N TRP A 62 -16.10 16.27 15.72
CA TRP A 62 -16.14 17.03 14.47
C TRP A 62 -15.47 18.41 14.60
N ASN A 63 -15.90 19.18 15.62
CA ASN A 63 -15.33 20.50 15.89
C ASN A 63 -13.83 20.45 16.27
N LEU A 64 -13.39 19.35 16.86
CA LEU A 64 -11.98 19.12 17.16
C LEU A 64 -11.19 18.89 15.88
N LEU A 65 -11.62 17.93 15.05
CA LEU A 65 -10.90 17.50 13.87
C LEU A 65 -10.83 18.59 12.78
N THR A 66 -11.92 19.34 12.59
CA THR A 66 -11.98 20.40 11.56
C THR A 66 -11.21 21.68 11.91
N LYS A 67 -10.68 21.80 13.13
CA LYS A 67 -9.83 22.93 13.56
C LYS A 67 -8.34 22.58 13.55
N ILE A 68 -7.99 21.34 13.30
CA ILE A 68 -6.62 20.85 13.26
C ILE A 68 -6.10 20.98 11.83
N ASP A 69 -4.86 21.42 11.71
CA ASP A 69 -4.13 21.37 10.45
C ASP A 69 -3.60 19.94 10.23
N PRO A 70 -4.12 19.20 9.23
CA PRO A 70 -3.72 17.81 9.00
C PRO A 70 -2.29 17.68 8.44
N SER A 71 -1.64 18.78 8.03
CA SER A 71 -0.26 18.75 7.54
C SER A 71 0.77 18.43 8.64
N GLN A 72 0.41 18.66 9.91
CA GLN A 72 1.33 18.56 11.05
C GLN A 72 1.31 17.13 11.65
N PRO A 73 2.44 16.39 11.66
CA PRO A 73 2.52 14.99 12.12
C PRO A 73 2.08 14.76 13.57
N LYS A 74 2.26 15.76 14.44
CA LYS A 74 1.83 15.67 15.86
C LYS A 74 0.34 15.40 16.06
N TYR A 75 -0.50 15.66 15.05
CA TYR A 75 -1.94 15.41 15.12
C TYR A 75 -2.38 14.07 14.55
N ASP A 76 -1.49 13.29 13.94
CA ASP A 76 -1.83 12.04 13.24
C ASP A 76 -2.65 11.07 14.10
N SER A 77 -2.19 10.81 15.32
CA SER A 77 -2.90 9.90 16.23
C SER A 77 -4.30 10.41 16.60
N LEU A 78 -4.44 11.73 16.81
CA LEU A 78 -5.73 12.32 17.14
C LEU A 78 -6.69 12.32 15.95
N LEU A 79 -6.20 12.68 14.76
CA LEU A 79 -6.96 12.66 13.52
C LEU A 79 -7.44 11.23 13.20
N ALA A 80 -6.52 10.27 13.27
CA ALA A 80 -6.84 8.87 12.99
C ALA A 80 -7.90 8.30 13.95
N ARG A 81 -7.74 8.48 15.27
CA ARG A 81 -8.70 7.99 16.26
C ARG A 81 -10.03 8.73 16.23
N GLY A 82 -10.03 10.03 15.95
CA GLY A 82 -11.27 10.79 15.77
C GLY A 82 -12.05 10.35 14.53
N MET A 83 -11.37 10.14 13.40
CA MET A 83 -12.00 9.59 12.18
C MET A 83 -12.47 8.15 12.40
N GLN A 84 -11.76 7.33 13.18
CA GLN A 84 -12.20 5.99 13.54
C GLN A 84 -13.52 6.00 14.31
N MET A 85 -13.69 6.92 15.26
CA MET A 85 -14.97 7.11 15.97
C MET A 85 -16.10 7.47 14.99
N LEU A 86 -15.89 8.42 14.07
CA LEU A 86 -16.87 8.78 13.05
C LEU A 86 -17.20 7.59 12.12
N THR A 87 -16.19 6.76 11.82
CA THR A 87 -16.35 5.52 11.04
C THR A 87 -17.26 4.52 11.77
N MET A 88 -17.11 4.36 13.07
CA MET A 88 -17.99 3.46 13.84
C MET A 88 -19.42 3.99 13.89
N ILE A 89 -19.61 5.29 14.10
CA ILE A 89 -20.94 5.92 14.05
C ILE A 89 -21.58 5.70 12.66
N SER A 90 -20.82 5.88 11.58
CA SER A 90 -21.33 5.70 10.22
C SER A 90 -21.73 4.26 9.88
N LYS A 91 -21.20 3.28 10.59
CA LYS A 91 -21.54 1.85 10.45
C LYS A 91 -22.68 1.38 11.35
N GLY A 92 -22.95 2.11 12.44
CA GLY A 92 -23.90 1.78 13.48
C GLY A 92 -25.30 2.37 13.26
N VAL A 93 -26.15 2.29 14.29
CA VAL A 93 -27.56 2.76 14.25
C VAL A 93 -27.71 4.28 14.08
N ALA A 94 -26.69 5.04 14.44
CA ALA A 94 -26.69 6.50 14.33
C ALA A 94 -26.18 7.03 12.97
N HIS A 95 -26.02 6.17 11.96
CA HIS A 95 -25.51 6.52 10.63
C HIS A 95 -26.27 7.65 9.93
N GLU A 96 -27.57 7.78 10.20
CA GLU A 96 -28.43 8.83 9.62
C GLU A 96 -27.93 10.24 9.92
N GLN A 97 -27.26 10.46 11.08
CA GLN A 97 -26.71 11.76 11.46
C GLN A 97 -25.58 12.23 10.53
N LEU A 98 -24.93 11.31 9.81
CA LEU A 98 -23.85 11.59 8.85
C LEU A 98 -24.30 11.47 7.39
N SER A 99 -25.56 11.06 7.12
CA SER A 99 -26.05 10.69 5.78
C SER A 99 -26.61 11.86 4.97
N ALA A 100 -26.84 13.02 5.58
CA ALA A 100 -27.34 14.19 4.87
C ALA A 100 -26.31 14.69 3.84
N LYS A 101 -26.77 15.14 2.67
CA LYS A 101 -25.92 15.62 1.57
C LYS A 101 -24.90 16.66 2.03
N ASP A 102 -25.35 17.66 2.80
CA ASP A 102 -24.48 18.73 3.30
C ASP A 102 -23.43 18.19 4.29
N SER A 103 -23.80 17.21 5.13
CA SER A 103 -22.86 16.54 6.03
C SER A 103 -21.81 15.76 5.24
N LEU A 104 -22.21 14.98 4.25
CA LEU A 104 -21.32 14.23 3.38
C LEU A 104 -20.35 15.14 2.62
N THR A 105 -20.85 16.26 2.08
CA THR A 105 -20.06 17.28 1.41
C THR A 105 -18.99 17.86 2.36
N GLN A 106 -19.40 18.26 3.57
CA GLN A 106 -18.47 18.81 4.56
C GLN A 106 -17.43 17.77 5.03
N ILE A 107 -17.84 16.52 5.21
CA ILE A 107 -16.92 15.42 5.57
C ILE A 107 -15.88 15.24 4.47
N CYS A 108 -16.30 15.23 3.21
CA CYS A 108 -15.40 15.10 2.07
C CYS A 108 -14.37 16.25 2.02
N GLU A 109 -14.85 17.50 2.07
CA GLU A 109 -14.03 18.69 1.89
C GLU A 109 -13.11 18.98 3.08
N ARG A 110 -13.62 18.83 4.31
CA ARG A 110 -12.91 19.29 5.51
C ARG A 110 -12.15 18.19 6.24
N LEU A 111 -12.48 16.94 5.98
CA LEU A 111 -11.86 15.84 6.71
C LEU A 111 -11.21 14.81 5.77
N VAL A 112 -11.92 14.28 4.79
CA VAL A 112 -11.40 13.19 3.96
C VAL A 112 -10.28 13.68 3.04
N ILE A 113 -10.55 14.65 2.16
CA ILE A 113 -9.57 15.14 1.18
C ILE A 113 -8.31 15.70 1.87
N PRO A 114 -8.40 16.56 2.90
CA PRO A 114 -7.20 17.08 3.56
C PRO A 114 -6.33 16.00 4.21
N ASN A 115 -6.94 14.94 4.77
CA ASN A 115 -6.21 13.84 5.41
C ASN A 115 -5.73 12.77 4.43
N MET A 116 -6.17 12.81 3.16
CA MET A 116 -5.65 11.97 2.09
C MET A 116 -4.47 12.60 1.34
N ARG A 117 -4.23 13.91 1.48
CA ARG A 117 -3.13 14.60 0.79
C ARG A 117 -1.78 14.08 1.23
N PHE A 118 -0.89 13.98 0.25
CA PHE A 118 0.53 13.71 0.47
C PHE A 118 1.16 14.94 1.13
N ARG A 119 1.90 14.75 2.21
CA ARG A 119 2.49 15.80 3.04
C ARG A 119 4.01 15.77 2.93
N ASP A 120 4.67 16.83 3.35
CA ASP A 120 6.14 16.93 3.36
C ASP A 120 6.79 15.76 4.10
N ASN A 121 6.21 15.34 5.24
CA ASN A 121 6.70 14.17 5.97
C ASN A 121 6.50 12.85 5.22
N ASP A 122 5.45 12.72 4.42
CA ASP A 122 5.22 11.54 3.58
C ASP A 122 6.23 11.53 2.43
N GLU A 123 6.63 12.71 1.90
CA GLU A 123 7.67 12.86 0.88
C GLU A 123 9.04 12.46 1.43
N ILE A 124 9.40 12.93 2.63
CA ILE A 124 10.62 12.51 3.34
C ILE A 124 10.64 10.99 3.53
N ASN A 125 9.54 10.39 3.98
CA ASN A 125 9.47 8.93 4.15
C ASN A 125 9.55 8.18 2.82
N PHE A 126 8.95 8.73 1.76
CA PHE A 126 9.01 8.13 0.42
C PHE A 126 10.44 8.11 -0.14
N GLU A 127 11.22 9.16 0.13
CA GLU A 127 12.58 9.31 -0.39
C GLU A 127 13.64 8.68 0.53
N GLU A 128 13.58 8.96 1.84
CA GLU A 128 14.63 8.60 2.80
C GLU A 128 14.37 7.26 3.51
N ASN A 129 13.10 6.89 3.70
CA ASN A 129 12.69 5.66 4.39
C ASN A 129 11.80 4.76 3.53
N PRO A 130 12.21 4.42 2.29
CA PRO A 130 11.35 3.75 1.33
C PRO A 130 10.82 2.39 1.81
N THR A 131 11.59 1.64 2.59
CA THR A 131 11.15 0.33 3.12
C THR A 131 9.99 0.47 4.09
N GLU A 132 10.05 1.45 4.99
CA GLU A 132 8.97 1.71 5.95
C GLU A 132 7.73 2.25 5.25
N TYR A 133 7.94 3.17 4.29
CA TYR A 133 6.86 3.69 3.45
C TYR A 133 6.11 2.56 2.72
N ILE A 134 6.84 1.66 2.05
CA ILE A 134 6.24 0.55 1.30
C ILE A 134 5.48 -0.40 2.22
N ARG A 135 6.03 -0.75 3.39
CA ARG A 135 5.36 -1.60 4.37
C ARG A 135 4.07 -0.97 4.89
N ALA A 136 4.12 0.32 5.20
CA ALA A 136 2.95 1.05 5.67
C ALA A 136 1.84 1.14 4.61
N ASP A 137 2.21 1.39 3.37
CA ASP A 137 1.27 1.74 2.30
C ASP A 137 0.82 0.52 1.46
N LEU A 138 1.70 -0.42 1.16
CA LEU A 138 1.43 -1.56 0.27
C LEU A 138 1.02 -2.84 1.01
N GLU A 139 1.47 -3.05 2.24
CA GLU A 139 1.25 -4.30 2.98
C GLU A 139 0.09 -4.23 3.99
N ASP A 140 -0.70 -3.13 3.98
CA ASP A 140 -1.75 -2.93 4.98
C ASP A 140 -1.23 -3.20 6.41
N SER A 141 -0.02 -2.72 6.71
CA SER A 141 0.46 -2.75 8.08
C SER A 141 -0.63 -2.04 8.90
N ASN A 142 -1.05 -2.62 10.03
CA ASN A 142 -2.12 -2.09 10.90
C ASN A 142 -1.79 -0.70 11.47
N LEU A 143 -0.98 0.08 10.76
CA LEU A 143 -0.64 1.45 11.11
C LEU A 143 -1.87 2.32 10.86
N LEU A 144 -2.40 2.82 11.96
CA LEU A 144 -3.50 3.78 11.96
C LEU A 144 -2.95 5.16 11.55
N THR A 145 -2.87 5.40 10.24
CA THR A 145 -2.49 6.70 9.67
C THR A 145 -3.74 7.56 9.44
N SER A 146 -3.56 8.88 9.35
CA SER A 146 -4.66 9.78 8.97
C SER A 146 -5.24 9.41 7.60
N ARG A 147 -4.38 9.06 6.63
CA ARG A 147 -4.78 8.64 5.27
C ARG A 147 -5.58 7.32 5.27
N SER A 148 -5.14 6.30 6.00
CA SER A 148 -5.89 5.03 6.12
C SER A 148 -7.21 5.21 6.84
N SER A 149 -7.25 6.08 7.87
CA SER A 149 -8.47 6.37 8.62
C SER A 149 -9.49 7.18 7.79
N ALA A 150 -9.03 8.08 6.93
CA ALA A 150 -9.89 8.79 5.97
C ALA A 150 -10.52 7.80 4.97
N ALA A 151 -9.75 6.85 4.45
CA ALA A 151 -10.27 5.80 3.57
C ALA A 151 -11.31 4.91 4.27
N GLN A 152 -11.04 4.50 5.52
CA GLN A 152 -11.99 3.75 6.33
C GLN A 152 -13.28 4.52 6.62
N LEU A 153 -13.19 5.84 6.82
CA LEU A 153 -14.36 6.69 7.00
C LEU A 153 -15.24 6.69 5.74
N VAL A 154 -14.66 6.83 4.56
CA VAL A 154 -15.39 6.74 3.28
C VAL A 154 -16.09 5.39 3.15
N GLN A 155 -15.40 4.29 3.45
CA GLN A 155 -15.98 2.93 3.43
C GLN A 155 -17.11 2.78 4.45
N GLY A 156 -16.97 3.37 5.64
CA GLY A 156 -18.01 3.37 6.66
C GLY A 156 -19.27 4.10 6.20
N LEU A 157 -19.12 5.31 5.65
CA LEU A 157 -20.23 6.13 5.14
C LEU A 157 -21.01 5.43 4.02
N ARG A 158 -20.32 4.65 3.17
CA ARG A 158 -20.95 3.88 2.08
C ARG A 158 -21.87 2.78 2.59
N ARG A 159 -21.61 2.22 3.75
CA ARG A 159 -22.28 0.99 4.23
C ARG A 159 -23.80 1.05 4.17
N HIS A 160 -24.39 2.19 4.48
CA HIS A 160 -25.84 2.41 4.52
C HIS A 160 -26.37 3.31 3.42
N ASN A 161 -25.49 4.00 2.68
CA ASN A 161 -25.88 4.98 1.66
C ASN A 161 -24.92 5.00 0.48
N GLU A 162 -24.65 3.83 -0.09
CA GLU A 162 -23.60 3.63 -1.09
C GLU A 162 -23.74 4.53 -2.32
N ALA A 163 -24.93 4.60 -2.91
CA ALA A 163 -25.17 5.37 -4.13
C ALA A 163 -24.92 6.87 -3.93
N ASN A 164 -25.50 7.48 -2.87
CA ASN A 164 -25.36 8.91 -2.60
C ASN A 164 -23.91 9.27 -2.22
N VAL A 165 -23.27 8.49 -1.37
CA VAL A 165 -21.87 8.71 -0.99
C VAL A 165 -21.00 8.64 -2.24
N THR A 166 -21.19 7.62 -3.07
CA THR A 166 -20.42 7.46 -4.30
C THR A 166 -20.65 8.64 -5.25
N GLN A 167 -21.89 9.06 -5.46
CA GLN A 167 -22.20 10.18 -6.34
C GLN A 167 -21.51 11.48 -5.90
N ILE A 168 -21.60 11.79 -4.58
CA ILE A 168 -21.01 13.02 -4.03
C ILE A 168 -19.49 12.95 -4.14
N PHE A 169 -18.87 11.88 -3.64
CA PHE A 169 -17.42 11.76 -3.58
C PHE A 169 -16.78 11.59 -4.97
N ALA A 170 -17.45 10.91 -5.91
CA ALA A 170 -16.98 10.81 -7.28
C ALA A 170 -16.90 12.18 -7.98
N SER A 171 -17.77 13.13 -7.64
CA SER A 171 -17.68 14.50 -8.17
C SER A 171 -16.38 15.19 -7.75
N TYR A 172 -15.90 14.93 -6.54
CA TYR A 172 -14.59 15.43 -6.08
C TYR A 172 -13.43 14.73 -6.76
N VAL A 173 -13.52 13.43 -7.02
CA VAL A 173 -12.52 12.72 -7.83
C VAL A 173 -12.38 13.37 -9.21
N MET A 174 -13.49 13.66 -9.87
CA MET A 174 -13.48 14.34 -11.18
C MET A 174 -12.86 15.73 -11.11
N ASN A 175 -13.17 16.51 -10.07
CA ASN A 175 -12.59 17.83 -9.88
C ASN A 175 -11.07 17.77 -9.65
N LEU A 176 -10.60 16.83 -8.86
CA LEU A 176 -9.18 16.59 -8.61
C LEU A 176 -8.44 16.16 -9.89
N LEU A 177 -9.02 15.27 -10.68
CA LEU A 177 -8.46 14.84 -11.96
C LEU A 177 -8.40 16.00 -12.98
N ASN A 178 -9.43 16.84 -13.03
CA ASN A 178 -9.44 18.04 -13.87
C ASN A 178 -8.39 19.06 -13.42
N SER A 179 -8.21 19.22 -12.11
CA SER A 179 -7.16 20.07 -11.54
C SER A 179 -5.77 19.56 -11.95
N TYR A 180 -5.51 18.26 -11.79
CA TYR A 180 -4.27 17.62 -12.25
C TYR A 180 -4.03 17.85 -13.74
N ALA A 181 -5.05 17.60 -14.57
CA ALA A 181 -4.94 17.76 -16.03
C ALA A 181 -4.56 19.17 -16.47
N SER A 182 -4.88 20.21 -15.67
CA SER A 182 -4.53 21.60 -15.95
C SER A 182 -3.04 21.91 -15.77
N ASN A 183 -2.35 21.22 -14.85
CA ASN A 183 -0.90 21.37 -14.60
C ASN A 183 -0.37 20.12 -13.86
N PRO A 184 -0.04 19.03 -14.58
CA PRO A 184 0.36 17.78 -13.96
C PRO A 184 1.61 17.86 -13.09
N SER A 185 2.55 18.74 -13.42
CA SER A 185 3.82 18.87 -12.68
C SER A 185 3.66 19.47 -11.30
N GLU A 186 2.75 20.43 -11.12
CA GLU A 186 2.53 21.09 -9.83
C GLU A 186 1.37 20.45 -9.04
N LYS A 187 0.39 19.88 -9.75
CA LYS A 187 -0.85 19.36 -9.14
C LYS A 187 -0.90 17.84 -9.06
N TRP A 188 0.24 17.18 -9.04
CA TRP A 188 0.33 15.73 -8.90
C TRP A 188 -0.38 15.22 -7.63
N SER A 189 -0.30 15.98 -6.53
CA SER A 189 -0.96 15.65 -5.27
C SER A 189 -2.50 15.57 -5.39
N ASP A 190 -3.12 16.30 -6.32
CA ASP A 190 -4.55 16.17 -6.57
C ASP A 190 -4.88 14.81 -7.19
N LYS A 191 -4.03 14.31 -8.08
CA LYS A 191 -4.20 12.97 -8.66
C LYS A 191 -3.93 11.85 -7.65
N ASP A 192 -2.94 12.01 -6.78
CA ASP A 192 -2.68 11.09 -5.65
C ASP A 192 -3.94 10.95 -4.78
N VAL A 193 -4.55 12.06 -4.37
CA VAL A 193 -5.81 12.04 -3.61
C VAL A 193 -6.93 11.37 -4.41
N ALA A 194 -7.03 11.64 -5.71
CA ALA A 194 -8.05 11.01 -6.56
C ALA A 194 -7.90 9.48 -6.62
N PHE A 195 -6.66 8.94 -6.71
CA PHE A 195 -6.38 7.51 -6.65
C PHE A 195 -6.80 6.89 -5.31
N HIS A 196 -6.48 7.57 -4.20
CA HIS A 196 -6.85 7.11 -2.86
C HIS A 196 -8.36 7.17 -2.63
N LEU A 197 -9.01 8.24 -3.05
CA LEU A 197 -10.45 8.42 -2.87
C LEU A 197 -11.27 7.44 -3.72
N ILE A 198 -10.90 7.23 -5.00
CA ILE A 198 -11.58 6.25 -5.84
C ILE A 198 -11.39 4.82 -5.33
N SER A 199 -10.20 4.50 -4.81
CA SER A 199 -9.94 3.20 -4.20
C SER A 199 -10.77 2.98 -2.93
N ALA A 200 -10.89 4.00 -2.07
CA ALA A 200 -11.74 3.95 -0.88
C ALA A 200 -13.23 3.80 -1.22
N LEU A 201 -13.69 4.43 -2.32
CA LEU A 201 -15.06 4.30 -2.83
C LEU A 201 -15.32 2.93 -3.45
N ALA A 202 -14.33 2.30 -4.06
CA ALA A 202 -14.51 1.04 -4.77
C ALA A 202 -14.37 -0.19 -3.88
N ILE A 203 -13.37 -0.22 -3.01
CA ILE A 203 -12.99 -1.42 -2.25
C ILE A 203 -14.04 -1.76 -1.19
N SER A 204 -14.56 -3.00 -1.22
CA SER A 204 -15.56 -3.53 -0.29
C SER A 204 -15.05 -4.74 0.49
N GLY A 205 -13.78 -4.77 0.88
CA GLY A 205 -13.21 -5.88 1.64
C GLY A 205 -11.69 -5.83 1.72
N SER A 206 -11.08 -6.93 2.17
CA SER A 206 -9.62 -7.04 2.23
C SER A 206 -9.02 -7.21 0.83
N THR A 207 -7.90 -6.55 0.58
CA THR A 207 -7.15 -6.65 -0.68
C THR A 207 -5.92 -7.54 -0.58
N ARG A 208 -5.62 -8.10 0.60
CA ARG A 208 -4.37 -8.78 0.93
C ARG A 208 -4.09 -10.01 0.06
N MET A 209 -5.02 -10.96 0.04
CA MET A 209 -4.75 -12.29 -0.55
C MET A 209 -4.87 -12.27 -2.08
N GLU A 210 -6.01 -11.86 -2.60
CA GLU A 210 -6.35 -11.96 -4.03
C GLU A 210 -6.62 -10.61 -4.69
N GLY A 211 -6.38 -9.50 -3.98
CA GLY A 211 -6.91 -8.20 -4.33
C GLY A 211 -8.37 -8.07 -3.93
N THR A 212 -8.99 -6.99 -4.34
CA THR A 212 -10.41 -6.79 -4.14
C THR A 212 -11.22 -7.74 -5.01
N THR A 213 -12.04 -8.58 -4.38
CA THR A 213 -12.97 -9.51 -5.05
C THR A 213 -14.40 -8.97 -5.13
N SER A 214 -14.72 -7.97 -4.31
CA SER A 214 -16.01 -7.29 -4.30
C SER A 214 -15.80 -5.79 -4.35
N VAL A 215 -16.51 -5.13 -5.26
CA VAL A 215 -16.44 -3.69 -5.48
C VAL A 215 -17.81 -3.06 -5.46
N ASN A 216 -17.82 -1.78 -5.18
CA ASN A 216 -18.98 -0.93 -5.36
C ASN A 216 -19.33 -0.80 -6.86
N GLU A 217 -20.50 -1.28 -7.24
CA GLU A 217 -20.96 -1.29 -8.65
C GLU A 217 -21.14 0.12 -9.23
N HIS A 218 -21.27 1.14 -8.39
CA HIS A 218 -21.39 2.53 -8.83
C HIS A 218 -20.04 3.18 -9.19
N VAL A 219 -18.91 2.47 -9.00
CA VAL A 219 -17.57 2.96 -9.34
C VAL A 219 -17.06 2.26 -10.60
N PRO A 220 -16.88 2.95 -11.73
CA PRO A 220 -16.45 2.37 -13.00
C PRO A 220 -14.93 2.10 -13.01
N ILE A 221 -14.50 1.07 -12.26
CA ILE A 221 -13.07 0.73 -12.08
C ILE A 221 -12.36 0.46 -13.42
N GLY A 222 -13.04 -0.21 -14.37
CA GLY A 222 -12.47 -0.48 -15.69
C GLY A 222 -12.20 0.78 -16.51
N GLU A 223 -13.09 1.77 -16.45
CA GLU A 223 -12.91 3.05 -17.12
C GLU A 223 -11.79 3.86 -16.45
N PHE A 224 -11.75 3.88 -15.12
CA PHE A 224 -10.68 4.54 -14.38
C PHE A 224 -9.33 3.90 -14.68
N PHE A 225 -9.24 2.58 -14.70
CA PHE A 225 -8.03 1.86 -15.08
C PHE A 225 -7.56 2.25 -16.49
N ASN A 226 -8.44 2.20 -17.49
CA ASN A 226 -8.07 2.51 -18.87
C ASN A 226 -7.71 3.99 -19.07
N GLY A 227 -8.49 4.90 -18.49
CA GLY A 227 -8.35 6.34 -18.70
C GLY A 227 -7.27 7.00 -17.83
N GLN A 228 -7.06 6.51 -16.64
CA GLN A 228 -6.15 7.14 -15.67
C GLN A 228 -4.89 6.30 -15.41
N VAL A 229 -5.05 5.03 -15.04
CA VAL A 229 -3.93 4.19 -14.62
C VAL A 229 -3.01 3.82 -15.80
N LEU A 230 -3.56 3.29 -16.88
CA LEU A 230 -2.76 2.93 -18.07
C LEU A 230 -2.09 4.15 -18.71
N THR A 231 -2.70 5.31 -18.62
CA THR A 231 -2.12 6.55 -19.14
C THR A 231 -0.86 6.92 -18.34
N GLU A 232 -0.91 6.82 -17.01
CA GLU A 232 0.25 7.10 -16.18
C GLU A 232 1.37 6.06 -16.31
N LEU A 233 1.03 4.78 -16.46
CA LEU A 233 2.03 3.75 -16.74
C LEU A 233 2.80 4.01 -18.04
N LYS A 234 2.09 4.50 -19.06
CA LYS A 234 2.71 4.86 -20.37
C LYS A 234 3.52 6.16 -20.30
N ALA A 235 3.20 7.06 -19.36
CA ALA A 235 3.91 8.31 -19.20
C ALA A 235 5.29 8.16 -18.51
N TYR A 236 5.57 7.01 -17.92
CA TYR A 236 6.88 6.73 -17.31
C TYR A 236 8.02 6.94 -18.32
N PRO A 237 9.13 7.58 -17.95
CA PRO A 237 9.50 8.13 -16.63
C PRO A 237 9.11 9.61 -16.41
N ASN A 238 8.31 10.21 -17.26
CA ASN A 238 8.08 11.66 -17.35
C ASN A 238 7.03 12.20 -16.36
N ASN A 239 6.33 11.32 -15.62
CA ASN A 239 5.36 11.69 -14.61
C ASN A 239 5.95 11.56 -13.19
N HIS A 240 5.24 12.12 -12.20
CA HIS A 240 5.70 12.14 -10.80
C HIS A 240 5.83 10.74 -10.21
N ALA A 241 6.88 10.49 -9.42
CA ALA A 241 7.18 9.16 -8.86
C ALA A 241 6.05 8.61 -7.96
N VAL A 242 5.38 9.46 -7.19
CA VAL A 242 4.22 9.08 -6.38
C VAL A 242 3.09 8.55 -7.28
N ILE A 243 2.79 9.23 -8.40
CA ILE A 243 1.75 8.79 -9.34
C ILE A 243 2.12 7.46 -10.02
N GLN A 244 3.41 7.25 -10.28
CA GLN A 244 3.90 5.95 -10.76
C GLN A 244 3.61 4.84 -9.74
N ALA A 245 3.91 5.08 -8.45
CA ALA A 245 3.65 4.15 -7.36
C ALA A 245 2.14 3.90 -7.15
N ASP A 246 1.31 4.95 -7.16
CA ASP A 246 -0.15 4.85 -7.05
C ASP A 246 -0.77 4.02 -8.16
N SER A 247 -0.27 4.18 -9.40
CA SER A 247 -0.74 3.40 -10.54
C SER A 247 -0.45 1.90 -10.36
N LEU A 248 0.73 1.55 -9.87
CA LEU A 248 1.11 0.17 -9.56
C LEU A 248 0.31 -0.37 -8.36
N LYS A 249 0.10 0.44 -7.32
CA LYS A 249 -0.73 0.08 -6.15
C LYS A 249 -2.18 -0.17 -6.55
N PHE A 250 -2.74 0.66 -7.42
CA PHE A 250 -4.08 0.45 -7.96
C PHE A 250 -4.20 -0.93 -8.63
N ILE A 251 -3.24 -1.28 -9.49
CA ILE A 251 -3.18 -2.60 -10.12
C ILE A 251 -3.10 -3.71 -9.07
N CYS A 252 -2.24 -3.58 -8.07
CA CYS A 252 -2.16 -4.53 -6.96
C CYS A 252 -3.49 -4.73 -6.26
N SER A 253 -4.23 -3.65 -6.01
CA SER A 253 -5.50 -3.67 -5.29
C SER A 253 -6.63 -4.30 -6.09
N PHE A 254 -6.70 -4.01 -7.39
CA PHE A 254 -7.79 -4.44 -8.28
C PHE A 254 -7.41 -5.60 -9.21
N ARG A 255 -6.27 -6.26 -8.98
CA ARG A 255 -5.69 -7.29 -9.87
C ARG A 255 -6.63 -8.42 -10.29
N SER A 256 -7.57 -8.79 -9.41
CA SER A 256 -8.56 -9.84 -9.70
C SER A 256 -9.66 -9.39 -10.66
N LEU A 257 -9.86 -8.08 -10.81
CA LEU A 257 -10.91 -7.48 -11.63
C LEU A 257 -10.41 -6.94 -12.96
N LEU A 258 -9.08 -6.79 -13.11
CA LEU A 258 -8.51 -6.28 -14.36
C LEU A 258 -8.69 -7.28 -15.50
N PRO A 259 -8.95 -6.80 -16.72
CA PRO A 259 -9.11 -7.68 -17.87
C PRO A 259 -7.79 -8.38 -18.24
N ALA A 260 -7.87 -9.66 -18.57
CA ALA A 260 -6.69 -10.48 -18.87
C ALA A 260 -5.83 -9.92 -20.01
N ASN A 261 -6.43 -9.28 -20.99
CA ASN A 261 -5.73 -8.67 -22.13
C ASN A 261 -4.91 -7.42 -21.75
N ALA A 262 -5.08 -6.87 -20.56
CA ALA A 262 -4.23 -5.77 -20.06
C ALA A 262 -2.86 -6.25 -19.54
N PHE A 263 -2.71 -7.55 -19.26
CA PHE A 263 -1.51 -8.12 -18.68
C PHE A 263 -0.22 -7.77 -19.44
N PRO A 264 -0.09 -7.92 -20.77
CA PRO A 264 1.14 -7.59 -21.47
C PRO A 264 1.55 -6.12 -21.28
N SER A 265 0.61 -5.19 -21.43
CA SER A 265 0.88 -3.76 -21.29
C SER A 265 1.28 -3.37 -19.87
N ILE A 266 0.69 -4.01 -18.85
CA ILE A 266 1.07 -3.80 -17.46
C ILE A 266 2.49 -4.32 -17.22
N ILE A 267 2.81 -5.54 -17.66
CA ILE A 267 4.12 -6.14 -17.46
C ILE A 267 5.22 -5.33 -18.14
N GLU A 268 5.03 -4.94 -19.40
CA GLU A 268 5.99 -4.10 -20.14
C GLU A 268 6.32 -2.78 -19.40
N ALA A 269 5.27 -2.11 -18.88
CA ALA A 269 5.47 -0.89 -18.13
C ALA A 269 6.16 -1.16 -16.78
N ALA A 270 5.70 -2.17 -16.03
CA ALA A 270 6.25 -2.51 -14.73
C ALA A 270 7.73 -2.96 -14.84
N VAL A 271 8.12 -3.72 -15.87
CA VAL A 271 9.52 -4.10 -16.10
C VAL A 271 10.42 -2.87 -16.28
N LYS A 272 9.97 -1.86 -17.01
CA LYS A 272 10.70 -0.60 -17.14
C LYS A 272 10.83 0.10 -15.78
N MET A 273 9.78 0.10 -14.98
CA MET A 273 9.73 0.73 -13.66
C MET A 273 10.57 -0.01 -12.60
N ILE A 274 10.84 -1.31 -12.75
CA ILE A 274 11.81 -2.03 -11.91
C ILE A 274 13.18 -1.35 -11.95
N SER A 275 13.58 -0.81 -13.09
CA SER A 275 14.85 -0.11 -13.26
C SER A 275 14.83 1.34 -12.76
N SER A 276 13.75 1.80 -12.16
CA SER A 276 13.62 3.15 -11.60
C SER A 276 14.72 3.43 -10.57
N PRO A 277 15.31 4.64 -10.55
CA PRO A 277 16.18 5.07 -9.46
C PRO A 277 15.44 5.24 -8.14
N VAL A 278 14.12 5.46 -8.18
CA VAL A 278 13.27 5.61 -6.99
C VAL A 278 12.93 4.24 -6.43
N ILE A 279 13.41 3.93 -5.22
CA ILE A 279 13.30 2.59 -4.59
C ILE A 279 11.82 2.18 -4.44
N VAL A 280 10.95 3.11 -4.04
CA VAL A 280 9.51 2.84 -3.89
C VAL A 280 8.92 2.38 -5.23
N VAL A 281 9.17 3.10 -6.32
CA VAL A 281 8.64 2.75 -7.64
C VAL A 281 9.14 1.38 -8.10
N ALA A 282 10.45 1.09 -7.95
CA ALA A 282 11.02 -0.20 -8.29
C ALA A 282 10.38 -1.35 -7.49
N SER A 283 10.18 -1.15 -6.18
CA SER A 283 9.57 -2.13 -5.28
C SER A 283 8.09 -2.37 -5.60
N TYR A 284 7.35 -1.30 -5.91
CA TYR A 284 5.93 -1.42 -6.30
C TYR A 284 5.77 -2.13 -7.65
N ALA A 285 6.69 -1.87 -8.58
CA ALA A 285 6.70 -2.56 -9.87
C ALA A 285 6.96 -4.07 -9.68
N ALA A 286 7.93 -4.42 -8.84
CA ALA A 286 8.20 -5.82 -8.50
C ALA A 286 7.00 -6.48 -7.81
N ALA A 287 6.41 -5.83 -6.80
CA ALA A 287 5.23 -6.33 -6.09
C ALA A 287 4.00 -6.43 -7.01
N CYS A 288 3.85 -5.52 -7.97
CA CYS A 288 2.76 -5.55 -8.94
C CYS A 288 2.84 -6.80 -9.81
N ILE A 289 3.99 -7.10 -10.40
CA ILE A 289 4.17 -8.30 -11.22
C ILE A 289 3.98 -9.56 -10.36
N GLU A 290 4.60 -9.61 -9.18
CA GLU A 290 4.49 -10.75 -8.25
C GLU A 290 3.03 -11.04 -7.91
N ARG A 291 2.27 -10.01 -7.53
CA ARG A 291 0.86 -10.16 -7.14
C ARG A 291 -0.05 -10.52 -8.32
N LEU A 292 0.22 -10.03 -9.54
CA LEU A 292 -0.50 -10.45 -10.75
C LEU A 292 -0.34 -11.95 -11.01
N LEU A 293 0.86 -12.49 -10.81
CA LEU A 293 1.16 -13.91 -11.00
C LEU A 293 0.50 -14.81 -9.92
N THR A 294 -0.01 -14.25 -8.82
CA THR A 294 -0.76 -15.01 -7.81
C THR A 294 -2.27 -15.08 -8.08
N VAL A 295 -2.78 -14.32 -9.04
CA VAL A 295 -4.21 -14.29 -9.35
C VAL A 295 -4.68 -15.63 -9.91
N LYS A 296 -5.76 -16.15 -9.33
CA LYS A 296 -6.38 -17.42 -9.74
C LYS A 296 -7.76 -17.19 -10.32
N GLU A 297 -8.14 -18.04 -11.26
CA GLU A 297 -9.50 -18.15 -11.76
C GLU A 297 -10.40 -18.92 -10.77
N ALA A 298 -11.71 -18.92 -11.01
CA ALA A 298 -12.69 -19.60 -10.16
C ALA A 298 -12.40 -21.11 -9.99
N ASN A 299 -11.79 -21.74 -10.98
CA ASN A 299 -11.34 -23.15 -10.95
C ASN A 299 -9.98 -23.33 -10.27
N ARG A 300 -9.43 -22.30 -9.62
CA ARG A 300 -8.11 -22.24 -8.98
C ARG A 300 -6.89 -22.36 -9.92
N SER A 301 -7.08 -22.38 -11.24
CA SER A 301 -5.96 -22.27 -12.17
C SER A 301 -5.36 -20.85 -12.13
N PRO A 302 -4.04 -20.69 -12.38
CA PRO A 302 -3.44 -19.37 -12.52
C PRO A 302 -4.09 -18.62 -13.67
N ARG A 303 -4.47 -17.35 -13.46
CA ARG A 303 -4.94 -16.47 -14.55
C ARG A 303 -3.81 -16.14 -15.52
N PHE A 304 -2.61 -15.94 -14.99
CA PHE A 304 -1.40 -15.64 -15.76
C PHE A 304 -0.37 -16.73 -15.49
N GLY A 305 -0.42 -17.80 -16.29
CA GLY A 305 0.50 -18.93 -16.17
C GLY A 305 1.80 -18.73 -16.95
N ALA A 306 2.58 -19.80 -17.02
CA ALA A 306 3.88 -19.83 -17.68
C ALA A 306 3.86 -19.33 -19.15
N GLU A 307 2.80 -19.63 -19.88
CA GLU A 307 2.64 -19.17 -21.28
C GLU A 307 2.53 -17.65 -21.39
N ALA A 308 1.68 -17.04 -20.57
CA ALA A 308 1.50 -15.60 -20.59
C ALA A 308 2.76 -14.85 -20.12
N LEU A 309 3.56 -15.48 -19.26
CA LEU A 309 4.78 -14.91 -18.71
C LEU A 309 6.00 -15.08 -19.63
N GLU A 310 6.01 -16.11 -20.46
CA GLU A 310 7.20 -16.51 -21.26
C GLU A 310 7.85 -15.35 -22.04
N PRO A 311 7.12 -14.46 -22.73
CA PRO A 311 7.73 -13.35 -23.48
C PRO A 311 8.48 -12.35 -22.58
N PHE A 312 8.20 -12.34 -21.28
CA PHE A 312 8.71 -11.34 -20.34
C PHE A 312 9.77 -11.87 -19.36
N ILE A 313 9.94 -13.20 -19.28
CA ILE A 313 10.83 -13.86 -18.31
C ILE A 313 12.23 -13.23 -18.31
N PHE A 314 12.86 -13.14 -19.46
CA PHE A 314 14.22 -12.63 -19.58
C PHE A 314 14.31 -11.15 -19.18
N SER A 315 13.39 -10.32 -19.64
CA SER A 315 13.38 -8.89 -19.30
C SER A 315 13.13 -8.63 -17.81
N ILE A 316 12.28 -9.44 -17.17
CA ILE A 316 12.04 -9.34 -15.71
C ILE A 316 13.32 -9.68 -14.93
N PHE A 317 14.00 -10.80 -15.25
CA PHE A 317 15.25 -11.17 -14.57
C PHE A 317 16.35 -10.13 -14.79
N THR A 318 16.53 -9.67 -16.02
CA THR A 318 17.51 -8.63 -16.34
C THR A 318 17.27 -7.36 -15.54
N ALA A 319 16.01 -6.88 -15.48
CA ALA A 319 15.68 -5.68 -14.73
C ALA A 319 15.84 -5.89 -13.21
N ALA A 320 15.36 -7.03 -12.68
CA ALA A 320 15.39 -7.31 -11.25
C ALA A 320 16.81 -7.50 -10.71
N PHE A 321 17.62 -8.34 -11.35
CA PHE A 321 19.02 -8.52 -10.94
C PHE A 321 19.84 -7.24 -11.17
N GLY A 322 19.62 -6.54 -12.30
CA GLY A 322 20.26 -5.25 -12.56
C GLY A 322 19.94 -4.20 -11.49
N ARG A 323 18.73 -4.19 -10.93
CA ARG A 323 18.36 -3.29 -9.84
C ARG A 323 18.91 -3.75 -8.49
N LEU A 324 18.92 -5.06 -8.20
CA LEU A 324 19.55 -5.63 -7.00
C LEU A 324 21.09 -5.45 -6.97
N ALA A 325 21.72 -5.24 -8.12
CA ALA A 325 23.15 -4.93 -8.17
C ALA A 325 23.47 -3.50 -7.72
N LYS A 326 22.49 -2.61 -7.62
CA LYS A 326 22.67 -1.23 -7.15
C LYS A 326 22.73 -1.18 -5.63
N ALA A 327 23.67 -0.41 -5.09
CA ALA A 327 23.96 -0.34 -3.65
C ALA A 327 22.73 0.00 -2.78
N ASP A 328 21.85 0.85 -3.29
CA ASP A 328 20.62 1.31 -2.62
C ASP A 328 19.49 0.26 -2.60
N CYS A 329 19.58 -0.80 -3.43
CA CYS A 329 18.54 -1.84 -3.56
C CYS A 329 19.04 -3.27 -3.29
N GLN A 330 20.27 -3.46 -2.83
CA GLN A 330 20.90 -4.78 -2.70
C GLN A 330 20.11 -5.79 -1.85
N ASN A 331 19.31 -5.32 -0.89
CA ASN A 331 18.53 -6.14 0.04
C ASN A 331 17.03 -5.91 -0.12
N ASN A 332 16.59 -5.54 -1.33
CA ASN A 332 15.18 -5.28 -1.61
C ASN A 332 14.38 -6.60 -1.69
N GLU A 333 13.59 -6.86 -0.67
CA GLU A 333 12.79 -8.09 -0.54
C GLU A 333 11.73 -8.26 -1.63
N TYR A 334 11.18 -7.16 -2.17
CA TYR A 334 10.15 -7.19 -3.22
C TYR A 334 10.74 -7.66 -4.56
N LEU A 335 11.94 -7.20 -4.90
CA LEU A 335 12.66 -7.67 -6.09
C LEU A 335 13.01 -9.15 -5.98
N MET A 336 13.48 -9.58 -4.81
CA MET A 336 13.86 -10.99 -4.60
C MET A 336 12.61 -11.91 -4.62
N ARG A 337 11.52 -11.46 -4.01
CA ARG A 337 10.23 -12.16 -4.04
C ARG A 337 9.67 -12.26 -5.46
N LEU A 338 9.83 -11.22 -6.29
CA LEU A 338 9.48 -11.29 -7.71
C LEU A 338 10.30 -12.38 -8.42
N ILE A 339 11.63 -12.41 -8.24
CA ILE A 339 12.52 -13.43 -8.85
C ILE A 339 12.04 -14.84 -8.48
N MET A 340 11.82 -15.11 -7.21
CA MET A 340 11.27 -16.37 -6.72
C MET A 340 9.93 -16.73 -7.40
N ARG A 341 9.00 -15.78 -7.47
CA ARG A 341 7.68 -16.02 -8.07
C ARG A 341 7.76 -16.30 -9.57
N VAL A 342 8.63 -15.59 -10.29
CA VAL A 342 8.85 -15.83 -11.73
C VAL A 342 9.43 -17.22 -11.96
N LEU A 343 10.37 -17.66 -11.14
CA LEU A 343 10.90 -19.03 -11.20
C LEU A 343 9.81 -20.10 -10.97
N ASP A 344 9.03 -19.92 -9.91
CA ASP A 344 7.93 -20.82 -9.54
C ASP A 344 6.89 -20.97 -10.68
N VAL A 345 6.46 -19.84 -11.27
CA VAL A 345 5.44 -19.83 -12.33
C VAL A 345 5.99 -20.31 -13.68
N SER A 346 7.23 -19.96 -14.02
CA SER A 346 7.85 -20.27 -15.33
C SER A 346 8.12 -21.76 -15.51
N LYS A 347 8.25 -22.50 -14.43
CA LYS A 347 8.61 -23.94 -14.45
C LYS A 347 9.87 -24.16 -15.29
N GLY A 348 9.87 -25.15 -16.14
CA GLY A 348 11.05 -25.46 -16.96
C GLY A 348 11.35 -24.50 -18.13
N ARG A 349 10.66 -23.36 -18.29
CA ARG A 349 10.91 -22.38 -19.36
C ARG A 349 12.13 -21.49 -19.10
N VAL A 350 12.70 -21.56 -17.91
CA VAL A 350 13.93 -20.83 -17.53
C VAL A 350 15.21 -21.60 -17.84
N ALA A 351 15.14 -22.81 -18.42
CA ALA A 351 16.31 -23.68 -18.62
C ALA A 351 17.44 -23.00 -19.39
N SER A 352 17.14 -22.22 -20.44
CA SER A 352 18.16 -21.54 -21.23
C SER A 352 18.89 -20.40 -20.48
N ALA A 353 18.30 -19.85 -19.43
CA ALA A 353 18.87 -18.78 -18.62
C ALA A 353 19.36 -19.27 -17.23
N SER A 354 19.19 -20.55 -16.92
CA SER A 354 19.39 -21.12 -15.58
C SER A 354 20.81 -20.90 -15.04
N GLN A 355 21.82 -21.05 -15.86
CA GLN A 355 23.21 -20.85 -15.44
C GLN A 355 23.48 -19.40 -15.05
N GLN A 356 22.96 -18.44 -15.82
CA GLN A 356 23.08 -17.03 -15.48
C GLN A 356 22.33 -16.69 -14.19
N ILE A 357 21.08 -17.17 -14.06
CA ILE A 357 20.27 -16.95 -12.87
C ILE A 357 20.97 -17.52 -11.62
N MET A 358 21.54 -18.73 -11.73
CA MET A 358 22.27 -19.34 -10.63
C MET A 358 23.50 -18.53 -10.25
N SER A 359 24.29 -18.05 -11.23
CA SER A 359 25.46 -17.21 -10.95
C SER A 359 25.08 -15.94 -10.18
N GLU A 360 23.97 -15.29 -10.53
CA GLU A 360 23.47 -14.12 -9.82
C GLU A 360 23.01 -14.47 -8.39
N LEU A 361 22.31 -15.60 -8.21
CA LEU A 361 21.86 -16.05 -6.89
C LEU A 361 23.06 -16.43 -5.99
N VAL A 362 24.08 -17.10 -6.52
CA VAL A 362 25.30 -17.42 -5.77
C VAL A 362 26.03 -16.15 -5.33
N ALA A 363 26.14 -15.16 -6.20
CA ALA A 363 26.76 -13.87 -5.84
C ALA A 363 25.98 -13.15 -4.72
N ILE A 364 24.64 -13.23 -4.73
CA ILE A 364 23.80 -12.71 -3.66
C ILE A 364 24.05 -13.50 -2.35
N ILE A 365 24.08 -14.83 -2.40
CA ILE A 365 24.33 -15.68 -1.22
C ILE A 365 25.70 -15.37 -0.61
N GLU A 366 26.74 -15.26 -1.41
CA GLU A 366 28.08 -14.90 -0.92
C GLU A 366 28.13 -13.53 -0.22
N ARG A 367 27.28 -12.61 -0.65
CA ARG A 367 27.13 -11.30 -0.03
C ARG A 367 26.42 -11.38 1.32
N ILE A 368 25.26 -12.06 1.40
CA ILE A 368 24.49 -12.16 2.64
C ILE A 368 25.22 -12.92 3.74
N VAL A 369 26.08 -13.88 3.37
CA VAL A 369 26.93 -14.60 4.34
C VAL A 369 27.94 -13.67 5.01
N LYS A 370 28.44 -12.67 4.29
CA LYS A 370 29.44 -11.71 4.80
C LYS A 370 28.80 -10.61 5.63
N ALA A 371 27.57 -10.24 5.32
CA ALA A 371 26.84 -9.18 6.00
C ALA A 371 25.36 -9.58 6.12
N PRO A 372 24.89 -9.93 7.34
CA PRO A 372 23.49 -10.28 7.58
C PRO A 372 22.56 -9.21 7.04
N THR A 373 21.48 -9.65 6.41
CA THR A 373 20.51 -8.76 5.77
C THR A 373 19.13 -8.88 6.45
N ILE A 374 18.08 -8.53 5.74
CA ILE A 374 16.70 -8.61 6.22
C ILE A 374 16.23 -10.07 6.09
N PRO A 375 15.71 -10.73 7.16
CA PRO A 375 15.30 -12.14 7.11
C PRO A 375 14.36 -12.49 5.96
N ALA A 376 13.45 -11.59 5.59
CA ALA A 376 12.54 -11.78 4.46
C ALA A 376 13.27 -11.84 3.11
N PHE A 377 14.29 -11.01 2.93
CA PHE A 377 15.13 -11.04 1.73
C PHE A 377 15.88 -12.38 1.62
N ASP A 378 16.53 -12.81 2.70
CA ASP A 378 17.29 -14.07 2.76
C ASP A 378 16.39 -15.27 2.47
N HIS A 379 15.19 -15.29 3.04
CA HIS A 379 14.18 -16.32 2.76
C HIS A 379 13.90 -16.44 1.25
N TYR A 380 13.63 -15.35 0.56
CA TYR A 380 13.33 -15.38 -0.87
C TYR A 380 14.54 -15.73 -1.73
N VAL A 381 15.77 -15.48 -1.27
CA VAL A 381 16.99 -15.94 -1.95
C VAL A 381 17.03 -17.47 -1.96
N PHE A 382 16.87 -18.11 -0.80
CA PHE A 382 16.92 -19.58 -0.70
C PHE A 382 15.72 -20.24 -1.39
N GLU A 383 14.53 -19.68 -1.28
CA GLU A 383 13.36 -20.12 -2.04
C GLU A 383 13.59 -20.04 -3.56
N SER A 384 14.26 -19.00 -4.04
CA SER A 384 14.60 -18.86 -5.48
C SER A 384 15.55 -19.96 -5.94
N VAL A 385 16.53 -20.32 -5.14
CA VAL A 385 17.43 -21.44 -5.43
C VAL A 385 16.66 -22.76 -5.50
N ALA A 386 15.79 -23.00 -4.50
CA ALA A 386 14.97 -24.22 -4.47
C ALA A 386 14.02 -24.30 -5.68
N CYS A 387 13.37 -23.20 -6.05
CA CYS A 387 12.53 -23.12 -7.24
C CYS A 387 13.32 -23.42 -8.52
N LEU A 388 14.51 -22.82 -8.67
CA LEU A 388 15.35 -23.05 -9.85
C LEU A 388 15.80 -24.52 -9.95
N CYS A 389 16.28 -25.12 -8.86
CA CYS A 389 16.65 -26.53 -8.83
C CYS A 389 15.44 -27.44 -9.15
N SER A 390 14.27 -27.15 -8.58
CA SER A 390 13.04 -27.91 -8.88
C SER A 390 12.63 -27.80 -10.37
N CYS A 391 12.78 -26.63 -10.97
CA CYS A 391 12.48 -26.41 -12.40
C CYS A 391 13.39 -27.22 -13.34
N LEU A 392 14.61 -27.53 -12.90
CA LEU A 392 15.64 -28.19 -13.71
C LEU A 392 15.76 -29.69 -13.43
N TYR A 393 15.29 -30.14 -12.28
CA TYR A 393 15.52 -31.51 -11.79
C TYR A 393 15.17 -32.60 -12.83
N ASP A 394 14.04 -32.48 -13.49
CA ASP A 394 13.61 -33.46 -14.50
C ASP A 394 14.24 -33.23 -15.89
N LYS A 395 14.81 -32.05 -16.14
CA LYS A 395 15.31 -31.64 -17.46
C LYS A 395 16.82 -31.75 -17.58
N ASP A 396 17.54 -31.38 -16.54
CA ASP A 396 19.01 -31.37 -16.51
C ASP A 396 19.52 -31.64 -15.09
N PRO A 397 19.50 -32.92 -14.64
CA PRO A 397 19.98 -33.31 -13.32
C PRO A 397 21.48 -33.00 -13.13
N ALA A 398 22.26 -32.99 -14.21
CA ALA A 398 23.70 -32.67 -14.15
C ALA A 398 23.94 -31.20 -13.78
N MET A 399 23.10 -30.29 -14.29
CA MET A 399 23.13 -28.88 -13.92
C MET A 399 22.73 -28.69 -12.46
N VAL A 400 21.73 -29.41 -11.97
CA VAL A 400 21.34 -29.34 -10.54
C VAL A 400 22.51 -29.76 -9.64
N ALA A 401 23.22 -30.87 -9.99
CA ALA A 401 24.39 -31.29 -9.24
C ALA A 401 25.52 -30.26 -9.24
N GLN A 402 25.72 -29.53 -10.36
CA GLN A 402 26.68 -28.42 -10.40
C GLN A 402 26.27 -27.28 -9.46
N PHE A 403 24.97 -26.93 -9.44
CA PHE A 403 24.42 -25.89 -8.55
C PHE A 403 24.55 -26.27 -7.08
N GLU A 404 24.26 -27.51 -6.72
CA GLU A 404 24.48 -28.03 -5.37
C GLU A 404 25.97 -27.89 -4.98
N ALA A 405 26.88 -28.27 -5.86
CA ALA A 405 28.31 -28.15 -5.60
C ALA A 405 28.80 -26.70 -5.41
N MET A 406 28.14 -25.73 -6.04
CA MET A 406 28.44 -24.30 -5.85
C MET A 406 27.89 -23.74 -4.53
N ILE A 407 26.73 -24.22 -4.08
CA ILE A 407 26.03 -23.65 -2.93
C ILE A 407 26.36 -24.35 -1.62
N LEU A 408 26.53 -25.69 -1.62
CA LEU A 408 26.76 -26.48 -0.41
C LEU A 408 27.92 -26.00 0.46
N PRO A 409 29.10 -25.61 -0.09
CA PRO A 409 30.19 -25.10 0.73
C PRO A 409 29.81 -23.83 1.50
N THR A 410 29.10 -22.94 0.84
CA THR A 410 28.68 -21.66 1.42
C THR A 410 27.59 -21.90 2.48
N MET A 411 26.60 -22.76 2.22
CA MET A 411 25.57 -23.13 3.19
C MET A 411 26.16 -23.83 4.42
N THR A 412 27.10 -24.74 4.21
CA THR A 412 27.83 -25.42 5.30
C THR A 412 28.58 -24.40 6.16
N GLY A 413 29.19 -23.40 5.55
CA GLY A 413 29.87 -22.31 6.25
C GLY A 413 28.90 -21.49 7.10
N ILE A 414 27.68 -21.19 6.62
CA ILE A 414 26.63 -20.51 7.39
C ILE A 414 26.25 -21.35 8.63
N LEU A 415 25.93 -22.62 8.43
CA LEU A 415 25.50 -23.52 9.51
C LEU A 415 26.59 -23.73 10.58
N GLN A 416 27.89 -23.73 10.17
CA GLN A 416 29.01 -23.82 11.11
C GLN A 416 29.26 -22.54 11.88
N ASN A 417 28.96 -21.37 11.30
CA ASN A 417 29.15 -20.06 11.93
C ASN A 417 27.96 -19.62 12.81
N ASP A 418 26.82 -20.28 12.72
CA ASP A 418 25.62 -19.95 13.51
C ASP A 418 25.77 -20.23 15.03
N THR A 419 26.85 -20.86 15.45
CA THR A 419 27.23 -20.99 16.85
C THR A 419 27.84 -19.71 17.44
N ALA A 420 28.09 -18.66 16.64
CA ALA A 420 28.70 -17.42 17.08
C ALA A 420 27.70 -16.29 17.39
N SER A 421 26.42 -16.49 17.11
CA SER A 421 25.35 -15.52 17.43
C SER A 421 24.47 -16.03 18.58
N LYS A 422 25.06 -16.10 19.77
CA LYS A 422 24.33 -16.18 21.04
C LYS A 422 24.61 -14.95 21.86
#